data_ca2d221cb8286e13ef005ea3f4c71d67
#
_entry.id   ca2d221cb8286e13ef005ea3f4c71d67
#
_cell.length_a   1.000
_cell.length_b   1.000
_cell.length_c   1.000
_cell.angle_alpha   90.00
_cell.angle_beta   90.00
_cell.angle_gamma   90.00
#
_symmetry.space_group_name_H-M   'P 1'
#
loop_
_entity.id
_entity.type
_entity.pdbx_description
1 polymer ?
#
loop_
_entity_poly.entity_id
_entity_poly.type
_entity_poly.pdbx_seq_one_letter_code
_entity_poly.pdbx_strand_id
1 'polypeptide(L)'
;MLEGFILNIADWIQSLSLLLVAGALIASIFQTRAVAHQARQATTALQASTHQSFVHNQNGSREAFFLDRPELLSWHLSSRGYPETNAAENLRRLYVLNKLDIHEYNYLSFSAGHFGDDIWAGWKNVMQEDFSQPEFREMWAVARRLYAPSFVNFIEEHYGTAFGK
;
A
#
# COMPACT_ATOMS: atom_id res chain seq x y z
N MET A 1 59.08 -43.37 -12.67
CA MET A 1 59.11 -41.96 -12.15
C MET A 1 58.08 -41.02 -12.87
N LEU A 2 57.96 -41.10 -14.18
CA LEU A 2 57.01 -40.29 -14.97
C LEU A 2 55.54 -40.60 -14.67
N GLU A 3 55.15 -41.85 -14.48
CA GLU A 3 53.76 -42.25 -14.22
C GLU A 3 53.23 -41.70 -12.88
N GLY A 4 54.02 -41.69 -11.82
CA GLY A 4 53.64 -41.14 -10.54
C GLY A 4 53.46 -39.60 -10.55
N PHE A 5 54.19 -38.92 -11.43
CA PHE A 5 54.08 -37.48 -11.62
C PHE A 5 52.82 -37.11 -12.40
N ILE A 6 52.43 -37.89 -13.40
CA ILE A 6 51.22 -37.66 -14.21
C ILE A 6 49.96 -37.92 -13.37
N LEU A 7 49.93 -38.96 -12.52
CA LEU A 7 48.83 -39.20 -11.59
C LEU A 7 48.65 -38.04 -10.61
N ASN A 8 49.73 -37.49 -10.08
CA ASN A 8 49.68 -36.36 -9.14
C ASN A 8 49.11 -35.08 -9.80
N ILE A 9 49.45 -34.81 -11.06
CA ILE A 9 48.90 -33.65 -11.80
C ILE A 9 47.40 -33.85 -12.07
N ALA A 10 46.94 -35.03 -12.43
CA ALA A 10 45.55 -35.33 -12.68
C ALA A 10 44.70 -35.13 -11.41
N ASP A 11 45.21 -35.58 -10.26
CA ASP A 11 44.55 -35.39 -8.94
C ASP A 11 44.41 -33.90 -8.55
N TRP A 12 45.46 -33.11 -8.83
CA TRP A 12 45.42 -31.66 -8.62
C TRP A 12 44.40 -30.95 -9.50
N ILE A 13 44.33 -31.30 -10.77
CA ILE A 13 43.36 -30.75 -11.74
C ILE A 13 41.93 -31.11 -11.29
N GLN A 14 41.71 -32.37 -10.88
CA GLN A 14 40.44 -32.82 -10.39
C GLN A 14 39.99 -32.08 -9.12
N SER A 15 40.91 -31.92 -8.17
CA SER A 15 40.65 -31.18 -6.91
C SER A 15 40.32 -29.71 -7.19
N LEU A 16 41.08 -29.06 -8.08
CA LEU A 16 40.79 -27.66 -8.47
C LEU A 16 39.46 -27.52 -9.17
N SER A 17 39.10 -28.45 -10.06
CA SER A 17 37.78 -28.47 -10.73
C SER A 17 36.64 -28.61 -9.73
N LEU A 18 36.81 -29.47 -8.73
CA LEU A 18 35.78 -29.65 -7.67
C LEU A 18 35.57 -28.37 -6.84
N LEU A 19 36.68 -27.68 -6.51
CA LEU A 19 36.60 -26.38 -5.80
C LEU A 19 35.91 -25.31 -6.62
N LEU A 20 36.19 -25.23 -7.92
CA LEU A 20 35.52 -24.30 -8.82
C LEU A 20 34.02 -24.57 -8.95
N VAL A 21 33.65 -25.84 -9.10
CA VAL A 21 32.23 -26.23 -9.12
C VAL A 21 31.51 -25.90 -7.80
N ALA A 22 32.14 -26.19 -6.66
CA ALA A 22 31.61 -25.86 -5.36
C ALA A 22 31.43 -24.34 -5.19
N GLY A 23 32.44 -23.55 -5.59
CA GLY A 23 32.36 -22.09 -5.59
C GLY A 23 31.22 -21.55 -6.49
N ALA A 24 31.09 -22.11 -7.69
CA ALA A 24 30.03 -21.76 -8.63
C ALA A 24 28.63 -22.07 -8.07
N LEU A 25 28.47 -23.22 -7.39
CA LEU A 25 27.21 -23.58 -6.72
C LEU A 25 26.86 -22.63 -5.58
N ILE A 26 27.84 -22.28 -4.76
CA ILE A 26 27.65 -21.32 -3.68
C ILE A 26 27.23 -19.95 -4.23
N ALA A 27 27.95 -19.46 -5.25
CA ALA A 27 27.60 -18.20 -5.92
C ALA A 27 26.19 -18.23 -6.50
N SER A 28 25.79 -19.34 -7.15
CA SER A 28 24.44 -19.54 -7.70
C SER A 28 23.36 -19.49 -6.61
N ILE A 29 23.61 -20.04 -5.43
CA ILE A 29 22.67 -19.97 -4.30
C ILE A 29 22.49 -18.52 -3.85
N PHE A 30 23.55 -17.76 -3.72
CA PHE A 30 23.45 -16.33 -3.34
C PHE A 30 22.73 -15.51 -4.41
N GLN A 31 23.05 -15.72 -5.68
CA GLN A 31 22.34 -15.06 -6.79
C GLN A 31 20.84 -15.39 -6.79
N THR A 32 20.49 -16.66 -6.63
CA THR A 32 19.08 -17.08 -6.59
C THR A 32 18.33 -16.44 -5.42
N ARG A 33 18.96 -16.36 -4.24
CA ARG A 33 18.36 -15.66 -3.08
C ARG A 33 18.20 -14.16 -3.34
N ALA A 34 19.18 -13.51 -3.94
CA ALA A 34 19.11 -12.10 -4.29
C ALA A 34 17.98 -11.82 -5.29
N VAL A 35 17.87 -12.64 -6.34
CA VAL A 35 16.79 -12.55 -7.34
C VAL A 35 15.42 -12.80 -6.71
N ALA A 36 15.30 -13.79 -5.83
CA ALA A 36 14.04 -14.06 -5.12
C ALA A 36 13.62 -12.88 -4.22
N HIS A 37 14.59 -12.24 -3.56
CA HIS A 37 14.33 -11.04 -2.76
C HIS A 37 13.88 -9.86 -3.64
N GLN A 38 14.58 -9.60 -4.74
CA GLN A 38 14.19 -8.56 -5.70
C GLN A 38 12.81 -8.80 -6.31
N ALA A 39 12.49 -10.06 -6.66
CA ALA A 39 11.20 -10.43 -7.21
C ALA A 39 10.06 -10.17 -6.20
N ARG A 40 10.27 -10.48 -4.93
CA ARG A 40 9.29 -10.17 -3.86
C ARG A 40 9.08 -8.67 -3.73
N GLN A 41 10.15 -7.89 -3.69
CA GLN A 41 10.06 -6.42 -3.62
C GLN A 41 9.33 -5.84 -4.84
N ALA A 42 9.66 -6.30 -6.04
CA ALA A 42 8.99 -5.88 -7.27
C ALA A 42 7.49 -6.23 -7.27
N THR A 43 7.13 -7.43 -6.80
CA THR A 43 5.73 -7.84 -6.69
C THR A 43 4.97 -6.94 -5.71
N THR A 44 5.55 -6.65 -4.55
CA THR A 44 4.93 -5.78 -3.55
C THR A 44 4.77 -4.35 -4.08
N ALA A 45 5.78 -3.81 -4.75
CA ALA A 45 5.72 -2.49 -5.38
C ALA A 45 4.67 -2.43 -6.51
N LEU A 46 4.55 -3.49 -7.31
CA LEU A 46 3.54 -3.59 -8.37
C LEU A 46 2.12 -3.64 -7.79
N GLN A 47 1.90 -4.41 -6.73
CA GLN A 47 0.60 -4.47 -6.05
C GLN A 47 0.19 -3.09 -5.50
N ALA A 48 1.12 -2.37 -4.88
CA ALA A 48 0.86 -1.02 -4.38
C ALA A 48 0.55 -0.04 -5.52
N SER A 49 1.35 -0.05 -6.59
CA SER A 49 1.11 0.80 -7.77
C SER A 49 -0.22 0.51 -8.44
N THR A 50 -0.60 -0.78 -8.54
CA THR A 50 -1.89 -1.19 -9.10
C THR A 50 -3.05 -0.70 -8.23
N HIS A 51 -2.94 -0.85 -6.91
CA HIS A 51 -3.95 -0.37 -5.98
C HIS A 51 -4.07 1.17 -6.03
N GLN A 52 -2.93 1.88 -6.07
CA GLN A 52 -2.92 3.35 -6.23
C GLN A 52 -3.62 3.81 -7.50
N SER A 53 -3.29 3.19 -8.63
CA SER A 53 -3.91 3.51 -9.92
C SER A 53 -5.41 3.24 -9.90
N PHE A 54 -5.82 2.16 -9.25
CA PHE A 54 -7.23 1.80 -9.10
C PHE A 54 -8.00 2.85 -8.26
N VAL A 55 -7.48 3.22 -7.07
CA VAL A 55 -8.10 4.23 -6.20
C VAL A 55 -8.16 5.60 -6.89
N HIS A 56 -7.05 6.01 -7.54
CA HIS A 56 -7.00 7.27 -8.26
C HIS A 56 -8.00 7.33 -9.42
N ASN A 57 -8.05 6.27 -10.23
CA ASN A 57 -8.98 6.19 -11.35
C ASN A 57 -10.44 6.11 -10.89
N GLN A 58 -10.72 5.36 -9.82
CA GLN A 58 -12.07 5.29 -9.26
C GLN A 58 -12.53 6.64 -8.70
N ASN A 59 -11.70 7.33 -7.95
CA ASN A 59 -12.06 8.61 -7.36
C ASN A 59 -12.27 9.68 -8.44
N GLY A 60 -11.38 9.81 -9.42
CA GLY A 60 -11.54 10.73 -10.52
C GLY A 60 -12.76 10.44 -11.40
N SER A 61 -12.98 9.18 -11.74
CA SER A 61 -14.16 8.76 -12.53
C SER A 61 -15.46 8.95 -11.75
N ARG A 62 -15.46 8.64 -10.46
CA ARG A 62 -16.60 8.81 -9.57
C ARG A 62 -16.97 10.28 -9.40
N GLU A 63 -15.97 11.14 -9.20
CA GLU A 63 -16.18 12.58 -9.09
C GLU A 63 -16.75 13.16 -10.39
N ALA A 64 -16.13 12.91 -11.52
CA ALA A 64 -16.63 13.36 -12.83
C ALA A 64 -18.05 12.86 -13.12
N PHE A 65 -18.34 11.59 -12.81
CA PHE A 65 -19.65 11.01 -13.02
C PHE A 65 -20.75 11.68 -12.18
N PHE A 66 -20.46 12.01 -10.92
CA PHE A 66 -21.44 12.60 -10.01
C PHE A 66 -21.58 14.12 -10.16
N LEU A 67 -20.54 14.82 -10.65
CA LEU A 67 -20.64 16.26 -10.94
C LEU A 67 -21.73 16.55 -11.99
N ASP A 68 -21.85 15.67 -12.99
CA ASP A 68 -22.86 15.80 -14.04
C ASP A 68 -24.23 15.24 -13.66
N ARG A 69 -24.34 14.51 -12.55
CA ARG A 69 -25.54 13.79 -12.12
C ARG A 69 -25.78 13.86 -10.61
N PRO A 70 -26.11 15.05 -10.07
CA PRO A 70 -26.22 15.25 -8.62
C PRO A 70 -27.34 14.41 -7.97
N GLU A 71 -28.37 14.03 -8.72
CA GLU A 71 -29.43 13.15 -8.24
C GLU A 71 -28.92 11.72 -7.95
N LEU A 72 -27.99 11.22 -8.78
CA LEU A 72 -27.36 9.92 -8.56
C LEU A 72 -26.40 9.97 -7.37
N LEU A 73 -25.71 11.10 -7.14
CA LEU A 73 -24.91 11.28 -5.93
C LEU A 73 -25.77 11.23 -4.67
N SER A 74 -26.92 11.90 -4.66
CA SER A 74 -27.87 11.86 -3.55
C SER A 74 -28.33 10.44 -3.25
N TRP A 75 -28.77 9.71 -4.28
CA TRP A 75 -29.14 8.31 -4.16
C TRP A 75 -27.97 7.43 -3.66
N HIS A 76 -26.77 7.62 -4.21
CA HIS A 76 -25.58 6.87 -3.81
C HIS A 76 -25.22 7.07 -2.34
N LEU A 77 -25.29 8.28 -1.82
CA LEU A 77 -25.02 8.60 -0.44
C LEU A 77 -26.13 8.06 0.50
N SER A 78 -27.40 8.26 0.15
CA SER A 78 -28.51 7.79 0.97
C SER A 78 -28.56 6.27 1.06
N SER A 79 -28.25 5.55 -0.03
CA SER A 79 -28.14 4.08 -0.01
C SER A 79 -27.04 3.54 0.90
N ARG A 80 -26.06 4.38 1.28
CA ARG A 80 -24.98 4.08 2.22
C ARG A 80 -25.26 4.54 3.65
N GLY A 81 -26.45 5.10 3.90
CA GLY A 81 -26.86 5.52 5.23
C GLY A 81 -26.53 6.97 5.57
N TYR A 82 -26.13 7.77 4.58
CA TYR A 82 -26.01 9.22 4.80
C TYR A 82 -27.36 9.89 4.71
N PRO A 83 -27.70 10.84 5.60
CA PRO A 83 -28.96 11.59 5.53
C PRO A 83 -29.08 12.32 4.19
N GLU A 84 -30.30 12.43 3.71
CA GLU A 84 -30.58 13.25 2.53
C GLU A 84 -30.27 14.72 2.80
N THR A 85 -29.69 15.41 1.81
CA THR A 85 -29.33 16.81 1.91
C THR A 85 -29.25 17.46 0.52
N ASN A 86 -28.84 18.73 0.45
CA ASN A 86 -28.72 19.45 -0.83
C ASN A 86 -27.46 19.03 -1.60
N ALA A 87 -27.43 19.43 -2.88
CA ALA A 87 -26.35 19.05 -3.81
C ALA A 87 -24.96 19.54 -3.34
N ALA A 88 -24.87 20.75 -2.77
CA ALA A 88 -23.59 21.29 -2.32
C ALA A 88 -23.03 20.48 -1.14
N GLU A 89 -23.88 20.07 -0.22
CA GLU A 89 -23.48 19.23 0.91
C GLU A 89 -23.10 17.81 0.44
N ASN A 90 -23.83 17.25 -0.50
CA ASN A 90 -23.50 15.97 -1.11
C ASN A 90 -22.11 15.99 -1.80
N LEU A 91 -21.75 17.10 -2.44
CA LEU A 91 -20.41 17.27 -3.02
C LEU A 91 -19.33 17.36 -1.95
N ARG A 92 -19.58 18.05 -0.83
CA ARG A 92 -18.64 18.05 0.30
C ARG A 92 -18.43 16.64 0.85
N ARG A 93 -19.51 15.87 1.01
CA ARG A 93 -19.45 14.48 1.45
C ARG A 93 -18.63 13.60 0.48
N LEU A 94 -18.84 13.79 -0.82
CA LEU A 94 -18.04 13.11 -1.85
C LEU A 94 -16.54 13.45 -1.71
N TYR A 95 -16.22 14.73 -1.50
CA TYR A 95 -14.85 15.17 -1.25
C TYR A 95 -14.25 14.49 -0.01
N VAL A 96 -14.97 14.45 1.11
CA VAL A 96 -14.51 13.79 2.34
C VAL A 96 -14.30 12.30 2.12
N LEU A 97 -15.20 11.61 1.43
CA LEU A 97 -15.04 10.19 1.08
C LEU A 97 -13.79 9.95 0.25
N ASN A 98 -13.55 10.78 -0.78
CA ASN A 98 -12.34 10.68 -1.59
C ASN A 98 -11.06 10.88 -0.76
N LYS A 99 -11.08 11.83 0.18
CA LYS A 99 -9.97 12.05 1.11
C LYS A 99 -9.75 10.85 2.05
N LEU A 100 -10.82 10.26 2.58
CA LEU A 100 -10.73 9.05 3.41
C LEU A 100 -10.15 7.87 2.64
N ASP A 101 -10.52 7.68 1.37
CA ASP A 101 -9.95 6.66 0.49
C ASP A 101 -8.44 6.88 0.28
N ILE A 102 -8.00 8.14 0.15
CA ILE A 102 -6.58 8.52 0.05
C ILE A 102 -5.85 8.26 1.37
N HIS A 103 -6.47 8.54 2.51
CA HIS A 103 -5.89 8.26 3.83
C HIS A 103 -5.68 6.76 4.05
N GLU A 104 -6.68 5.95 3.73
CA GLU A 104 -6.55 4.48 3.79
C GLU A 104 -5.41 4.00 2.89
N TYR A 105 -5.39 4.47 1.64
CA TYR A 105 -4.34 4.10 0.69
C TYR A 105 -2.93 4.41 1.25
N ASN A 106 -2.73 5.61 1.78
CA ASN A 106 -1.43 6.02 2.31
C ASN A 106 -1.05 5.23 3.58
N TYR A 107 -2.01 4.94 4.45
CA TYR A 107 -1.78 4.08 5.60
C TYR A 107 -1.35 2.66 5.18
N LEU A 108 -2.07 2.04 4.25
CA LEU A 108 -1.75 0.70 3.77
C LEU A 108 -0.40 0.67 3.04
N SER A 109 -0.10 1.72 2.26
CA SER A 109 1.20 1.86 1.58
C SER A 109 2.36 2.01 2.54
N PHE A 110 2.22 2.81 3.60
CA PHE A 110 3.21 2.91 4.66
C PHE A 110 3.38 1.57 5.39
N SER A 111 2.29 0.94 5.78
CA SER A 111 2.30 -0.37 6.47
C SER A 111 2.97 -1.47 5.64
N ALA A 112 2.91 -1.35 4.31
CA ALA A 112 3.60 -2.23 3.36
C ALA A 112 5.08 -1.84 3.10
N GLY A 113 5.56 -0.74 3.69
CA GLY A 113 6.95 -0.27 3.54
C GLY A 113 7.25 0.43 2.20
N HIS A 114 6.23 1.02 1.55
CA HIS A 114 6.41 1.67 0.25
C HIS A 114 6.94 3.09 0.35
N PHE A 115 6.88 3.73 1.51
CA PHE A 115 7.50 5.02 1.78
C PHE A 115 7.98 5.14 3.23
N GLY A 116 8.95 6.02 3.45
CA GLY A 116 9.66 6.15 4.71
C GLY A 116 8.91 6.95 5.77
N ASP A 117 9.47 6.95 6.98
CA ASP A 117 8.89 7.55 8.17
C ASP A 117 8.70 9.07 8.06
N ASP A 118 9.54 9.77 7.30
CA ASP A 118 9.46 11.22 7.07
C ASP A 118 8.21 11.59 6.26
N ILE A 119 7.94 10.86 5.17
CA ILE A 119 6.73 11.03 4.37
C ILE A 119 5.50 10.69 5.20
N TRP A 120 5.57 9.60 5.95
CA TRP A 120 4.47 9.18 6.82
C TRP A 120 4.18 10.19 7.93
N ALA A 121 5.21 10.80 8.53
CA ALA A 121 5.04 11.84 9.53
C ALA A 121 4.29 13.06 8.97
N GLY A 122 4.63 13.50 7.75
CA GLY A 122 3.90 14.57 7.07
C GLY A 122 2.44 14.19 6.82
N TRP A 123 2.19 12.94 6.38
CA TRP A 123 0.84 12.46 6.12
C TRP A 123 -0.03 12.32 7.37
N LYS A 124 0.53 11.92 8.50
CA LYS A 124 -0.16 11.92 9.80
C LYS A 124 -0.65 13.31 10.20
N ASN A 125 0.14 14.36 9.93
CA ASN A 125 -0.28 15.74 10.19
C ASN A 125 -1.49 16.13 9.34
N VAL A 126 -1.50 15.74 8.05
CA VAL A 126 -2.67 15.97 7.17
C VAL A 126 -3.90 15.26 7.69
N MET A 127 -3.77 13.99 8.09
CA MET A 127 -4.88 13.25 8.71
C MET A 127 -5.38 13.91 10.00
N GLN A 128 -4.47 14.37 10.85
CA GLN A 128 -4.83 15.07 12.08
C GLN A 128 -5.63 16.34 11.78
N GLU A 129 -5.23 17.12 10.79
CA GLU A 129 -5.93 18.32 10.38
C GLU A 129 -7.33 18.00 9.83
N ASP A 130 -7.43 17.02 8.94
CA ASP A 130 -8.70 16.57 8.38
C ASP A 130 -9.64 16.04 9.48
N PHE A 131 -9.19 15.15 10.36
CA PHE A 131 -10.00 14.59 11.46
C PHE A 131 -10.29 15.59 12.60
N SER A 132 -9.64 16.74 12.63
CA SER A 132 -10.02 17.84 13.51
C SER A 132 -11.34 18.51 13.10
N GLN A 133 -11.72 18.37 11.82
CA GLN A 133 -12.93 18.98 11.25
C GLN A 133 -14.18 18.12 11.56
N PRO A 134 -15.29 18.75 11.95
CA PRO A 134 -16.53 18.02 12.28
C PRO A 134 -17.03 17.14 11.13
N GLU A 135 -16.93 17.61 9.89
CA GLU A 135 -17.38 16.93 8.68
C GLU A 135 -16.69 15.58 8.49
N PHE A 136 -15.37 15.50 8.74
CA PHE A 136 -14.65 14.24 8.66
C PHE A 136 -15.09 13.25 9.74
N ARG A 137 -15.36 13.73 10.94
CA ARG A 137 -15.81 12.87 12.05
C ARG A 137 -17.22 12.32 11.80
N GLU A 138 -18.14 13.17 11.33
CA GLU A 138 -19.49 12.76 10.97
C GLU A 138 -19.49 11.72 9.84
N MET A 139 -18.69 11.97 8.81
CA MET A 139 -18.53 11.04 7.70
C MET A 139 -17.89 9.74 8.13
N TRP A 140 -16.86 9.80 8.98
CA TRP A 140 -16.18 8.62 9.53
C TRP A 140 -17.13 7.71 10.30
N ALA A 141 -18.01 8.27 11.12
CA ALA A 141 -18.98 7.49 11.91
C ALA A 141 -19.82 6.54 11.04
N VAL A 142 -20.14 6.93 9.80
CA VAL A 142 -20.89 6.13 8.83
C VAL A 142 -19.96 5.29 7.96
N ALA A 143 -18.86 5.89 7.49
CA ALA A 143 -17.98 5.29 6.47
C ALA A 143 -17.05 4.20 7.00
N ARG A 144 -16.61 4.25 8.28
CA ARG A 144 -15.56 3.37 8.85
C ARG A 144 -15.77 1.88 8.57
N ARG A 145 -17.00 1.41 8.48
CA ARG A 145 -17.34 0.02 8.17
C ARG A 145 -16.93 -0.43 6.75
N LEU A 146 -16.59 0.51 5.86
CA LEU A 146 -16.20 0.26 4.47
C LEU A 146 -14.69 0.15 4.30
N TYR A 147 -13.91 0.47 5.35
CA TYR A 147 -12.46 0.52 5.32
C TYR A 147 -11.81 -0.71 5.95
N ALA A 148 -10.53 -0.93 5.63
CA ALA A 148 -9.75 -2.04 6.18
C ALA A 148 -9.69 -1.96 7.72
N PRO A 149 -9.89 -3.08 8.45
CA PRO A 149 -9.90 -3.07 9.92
C PRO A 149 -8.62 -2.49 10.53
N SER A 150 -7.47 -2.71 9.91
CA SER A 150 -6.20 -2.14 10.38
C SER A 150 -6.16 -0.62 10.30
N PHE A 151 -6.72 -0.05 9.22
CA PHE A 151 -6.86 1.41 9.09
C PHE A 151 -7.86 1.96 10.08
N VAL A 152 -9.00 1.30 10.27
CA VAL A 152 -10.01 1.70 11.27
C VAL A 152 -9.40 1.76 12.66
N ASN A 153 -8.69 0.70 13.07
CA ASN A 153 -8.01 0.67 14.37
C ASN A 153 -7.00 1.81 14.52
N PHE A 154 -6.19 2.06 13.47
CA PHE A 154 -5.24 3.16 13.47
C PHE A 154 -5.93 4.54 13.68
N ILE A 155 -7.00 4.81 12.96
CA ILE A 155 -7.74 6.07 13.10
C ILE A 155 -8.37 6.20 14.49
N GLU A 156 -8.99 5.14 15.01
CA GLU A 156 -9.63 5.16 16.33
C GLU A 156 -8.61 5.31 17.47
N GLU A 157 -7.43 4.73 17.33
CA GLU A 157 -6.35 4.86 18.31
C GLU A 157 -5.75 6.28 18.34
N HIS A 158 -5.50 6.86 17.17
CA HIS A 158 -4.77 8.13 17.08
C HIS A 158 -5.65 9.37 17.08
N TYR A 159 -6.87 9.25 16.55
CA TYR A 159 -7.79 10.38 16.37
C TYR A 159 -9.14 10.17 17.07
N GLY A 160 -9.37 9.03 17.70
CA GLY A 160 -10.65 8.65 18.31
C GLY A 160 -11.09 9.58 19.44
N THR A 161 -10.18 10.23 20.14
CA THR A 161 -10.52 11.26 21.15
C THR A 161 -11.23 12.47 20.56
N ALA A 162 -11.03 12.74 19.27
CA ALA A 162 -11.74 13.79 18.55
C ALA A 162 -13.21 13.42 18.22
N PHE A 163 -13.56 12.12 18.29
CA PHE A 163 -14.91 11.64 17.95
C PHE A 163 -15.94 11.79 19.10
N GLY A 164 -15.52 12.28 20.27
CA GLY A 164 -16.37 12.48 21.45
C GLY A 164 -17.01 11.15 21.92
N LYS A 165 -16.56 10.64 23.05
CA LYS A 165 -17.35 9.67 23.80
C LYS A 165 -18.45 10.39 24.55
#